data_baf07dcd9389c35bbf3c27dd3ba101c4
#
_entry.id   baf07dcd9389c35bbf3c27dd3ba101c4
#
_cell.length_a   1.000
_cell.length_b   1.000
_cell.length_c   1.000
_cell.angle_alpha   90.00
_cell.angle_beta   90.00
_cell.angle_gamma   90.00
#
_symmetry.space_group_name_H-M   'P 1'
#
loop_
_entity.id
_entity.type
_entity.pdbx_description
1 polymer ?
#
loop_
_entity_poly.entity_id
_entity_poly.type
_entity_poly.pdbx_seq_one_letter_code
_entity_poly.pdbx_strand_id
1 'polypeptide(L)'
;KIGNVWNIPEETSKPIDKRYKIKEDDFVIDISSDFFKTLDEKKKILDSKRPLPKETLKSLEENFKLEWTYNSNAIEGNTLTLKETKVVLEGITIGGKTMREHLEAINHKEAIEFLEELIKDNNELSEADIKNIHAIVLRGIDNENAGRYRIENVIISGASHIPPDAVVVPELMEKLIYRYDEWKEKYHPIVVAALLHAE
;
A
#
# COMPACT_ATOMS: atom_id res chain seq x y z
N LYS A 1 12.85 -31.24 -4.57
CA LYS A 1 11.53 -31.07 -3.96
C LYS A 1 10.85 -32.43 -3.92
N ILE A 2 10.53 -32.92 -2.74
CA ILE A 2 9.74 -34.15 -2.56
C ILE A 2 8.42 -33.73 -1.93
N GLY A 3 7.35 -33.77 -2.70
CA GLY A 3 6.05 -33.23 -2.29
C GLY A 3 6.09 -31.71 -2.09
N ASN A 4 5.45 -31.18 -1.06
CA ASN A 4 5.43 -29.76 -0.70
C ASN A 4 6.55 -29.36 0.29
N VAL A 5 7.48 -30.25 0.59
CA VAL A 5 8.59 -30.01 1.52
C VAL A 5 9.88 -29.73 0.72
N TRP A 6 10.55 -28.62 1.05
CA TRP A 6 11.88 -28.31 0.54
C TRP A 6 12.92 -29.01 1.41
N ASN A 7 13.69 -29.91 0.82
CA ASN A 7 14.83 -30.53 1.48
C ASN A 7 16.04 -29.60 1.25
N ILE A 8 16.32 -28.75 2.22
CA ILE A 8 17.47 -27.84 2.20
C ILE A 8 18.59 -28.57 2.96
N PRO A 9 19.77 -28.79 2.36
CA PRO A 9 20.90 -29.38 3.07
C PRO A 9 21.23 -28.60 4.34
N GLU A 10 21.55 -29.31 5.43
CA GLU A 10 21.89 -28.71 6.74
C GLU A 10 23.07 -27.71 6.66
N GLU A 11 23.95 -27.88 5.71
CA GLU A 11 25.13 -27.03 5.49
C GLU A 11 24.82 -25.78 4.66
N THR A 12 23.57 -25.58 4.21
CA THR A 12 23.21 -24.42 3.41
C THR A 12 23.15 -23.18 4.32
N SER A 13 24.10 -22.28 4.19
CA SER A 13 24.06 -21.00 4.88
C SER A 13 22.82 -20.22 4.44
N LYS A 14 22.08 -19.68 5.40
CA LYS A 14 20.94 -18.80 5.09
C LYS A 14 21.46 -17.64 4.23
N PRO A 15 20.77 -17.28 3.14
CA PRO A 15 21.11 -16.07 2.41
C PRO A 15 21.15 -14.89 3.38
N ILE A 16 22.19 -14.09 3.31
CA ILE A 16 22.28 -12.85 4.09
C ILE A 16 21.16 -11.95 3.57
N ASP A 17 20.20 -11.64 4.43
CA ASP A 17 19.18 -10.66 4.11
C ASP A 17 19.86 -9.30 3.98
N LYS A 18 19.94 -8.82 2.74
CA LYS A 18 20.52 -7.51 2.42
C LYS A 18 19.52 -6.37 2.63
N ARG A 19 18.30 -6.68 3.09
CA ARG A 19 17.36 -5.65 3.55
C ARG A 19 17.89 -5.09 4.86
N TYR A 20 18.39 -3.89 4.79
CA TYR A 20 19.04 -3.21 5.90
C TYR A 20 18.10 -3.13 7.12
N LYS A 21 18.64 -3.47 8.31
CA LYS A 21 18.16 -2.87 9.55
C LYS A 21 18.54 -1.40 9.47
N ILE A 22 17.57 -0.55 9.19
CA ILE A 22 17.74 0.90 9.25
C ILE A 22 18.01 1.23 10.72
N LYS A 23 19.25 1.58 11.03
CA LYS A 23 19.56 2.21 12.32
C LYS A 23 18.99 3.62 12.26
N GLU A 24 18.30 4.03 13.31
CA GLU A 24 17.60 5.31 13.40
C GLU A 24 18.46 6.55 13.06
N ASP A 25 19.79 6.43 13.07
CA ASP A 25 20.72 7.54 12.92
C ASP A 25 21.40 7.67 11.54
N ASP A 26 21.22 6.71 10.61
CA ASP A 26 22.00 6.63 9.36
C ASP A 26 21.18 6.78 8.07
N PHE A 27 20.02 7.43 8.12
CA PHE A 27 19.21 7.60 6.91
C PHE A 27 19.73 8.76 6.05
N VAL A 28 20.77 8.49 5.26
CA VAL A 28 21.18 9.39 4.19
C VAL A 28 20.47 8.95 2.91
N ILE A 29 19.42 9.67 2.55
CA ILE A 29 18.77 9.49 1.24
C ILE A 29 19.58 10.30 0.23
N ASP A 30 20.52 9.63 -0.42
CA ASP A 30 21.28 10.20 -1.52
C ASP A 30 20.54 9.94 -2.85
N ILE A 31 19.46 10.68 -3.05
CA ILE A 31 18.79 10.76 -4.36
C ILE A 31 19.26 12.04 -5.02
N SER A 32 19.75 11.94 -6.25
CA SER A 32 20.22 13.11 -6.98
C SER A 32 19.15 14.20 -7.04
N SER A 33 19.53 15.44 -6.77
CA SER A 33 18.63 16.59 -6.81
C SER A 33 17.91 16.75 -8.17
N ASP A 34 18.51 16.22 -9.25
CA ASP A 34 17.95 16.27 -10.60
C ASP A 34 16.74 15.38 -10.79
N PHE A 35 16.65 14.26 -10.04
CA PHE A 35 15.45 13.39 -10.06
C PHE A 35 14.21 14.15 -9.58
N PHE A 36 14.27 14.80 -8.44
CA PHE A 36 13.15 15.58 -7.91
C PHE A 36 12.85 16.81 -8.77
N LYS A 37 13.87 17.49 -9.30
CA LYS A 37 13.69 18.59 -10.23
C LYS A 37 12.80 18.24 -11.42
N THR A 38 13.08 17.12 -12.06
CA THR A 38 12.28 16.63 -13.21
C THR A 38 10.83 16.35 -12.82
N LEU A 39 10.61 15.78 -11.63
CA LEU A 39 9.25 15.51 -11.13
C LEU A 39 8.51 16.81 -10.80
N ASP A 40 9.17 17.75 -10.14
CA ASP A 40 8.61 19.06 -9.79
C ASP A 40 8.28 19.88 -11.02
N GLU A 41 9.12 19.84 -12.07
CA GLU A 41 8.84 20.50 -13.34
C GLU A 41 7.59 19.91 -14.01
N LYS A 42 7.45 18.58 -14.05
CA LYS A 42 6.24 17.92 -14.57
C LYS A 42 5.01 18.30 -13.76
N LYS A 43 5.13 18.34 -12.42
CA LYS A 43 4.05 18.77 -11.53
C LYS A 43 3.65 20.23 -11.81
N LYS A 44 4.61 21.14 -11.94
CA LYS A 44 4.35 22.55 -12.29
C LYS A 44 3.62 22.69 -13.62
N ILE A 45 4.00 21.91 -14.64
CA ILE A 45 3.30 21.88 -15.93
C ILE A 45 1.85 21.44 -15.76
N LEU A 46 1.61 20.36 -15.00
CA LEU A 46 0.25 19.88 -14.70
C LEU A 46 -0.56 20.95 -13.95
N ASP A 47 0.01 21.53 -12.91
CA ASP A 47 -0.66 22.54 -12.08
C ASP A 47 -0.99 23.81 -12.92
N SER A 48 -0.14 24.18 -13.88
CA SER A 48 -0.42 25.29 -14.81
C SER A 48 -1.61 25.05 -15.75
N LYS A 49 -2.05 23.80 -15.91
CA LYS A 49 -3.22 23.42 -16.71
C LYS A 49 -4.50 23.33 -15.89
N ARG A 50 -4.43 23.50 -14.60
CA ARG A 50 -5.59 23.45 -13.70
C ARG A 50 -6.33 24.82 -13.69
N PRO A 51 -7.67 24.83 -13.52
CA PRO A 51 -8.53 23.65 -13.38
C PRO A 51 -8.71 22.93 -14.73
N LEU A 52 -8.64 21.61 -14.71
CA LEU A 52 -8.99 20.79 -15.88
C LEU A 52 -10.50 20.80 -16.13
N PRO A 53 -10.95 20.65 -17.40
CA PRO A 53 -12.37 20.47 -17.68
C PRO A 53 -12.95 19.30 -16.86
N LYS A 54 -14.14 19.48 -16.28
CA LYS A 54 -14.76 18.50 -15.37
C LYS A 54 -14.83 17.08 -15.96
N GLU A 55 -15.23 16.97 -17.22
CA GLU A 55 -15.35 15.67 -17.89
C GLU A 55 -13.97 15.00 -18.08
N THR A 56 -12.95 15.78 -18.41
CA THR A 56 -11.57 15.29 -18.52
C THR A 56 -11.07 14.78 -17.16
N LEU A 57 -11.28 15.57 -16.11
CA LEU A 57 -10.88 15.19 -14.75
C LEU A 57 -11.57 13.90 -14.32
N LYS A 58 -12.89 13.81 -14.51
CA LYS A 58 -13.66 12.62 -14.17
C LYS A 58 -13.15 11.37 -14.89
N SER A 59 -12.92 11.47 -16.21
CA SER A 59 -12.38 10.33 -16.99
C SER A 59 -10.99 9.90 -16.51
N LEU A 60 -10.13 10.85 -16.16
CA LEU A 60 -8.80 10.54 -15.62
C LEU A 60 -8.89 9.87 -14.26
N GLU A 61 -9.73 10.35 -13.36
CA GLU A 61 -9.94 9.77 -12.04
C GLU A 61 -10.51 8.35 -12.13
N GLU A 62 -11.52 8.12 -12.97
CA GLU A 62 -12.10 6.80 -13.18
C GLU A 62 -11.08 5.80 -13.73
N ASN A 63 -10.28 6.22 -14.74
CA ASN A 63 -9.24 5.36 -15.31
C ASN A 63 -8.14 5.06 -14.28
N PHE A 64 -7.71 6.07 -13.54
CA PHE A 64 -6.70 5.91 -12.51
C PHE A 64 -7.16 4.96 -11.40
N LYS A 65 -8.38 5.11 -10.90
CA LYS A 65 -8.96 4.20 -9.90
C LYS A 65 -9.03 2.76 -10.42
N LEU A 66 -9.45 2.58 -11.66
CA LEU A 66 -9.50 1.26 -12.28
C LEU A 66 -8.12 0.62 -12.38
N GLU A 67 -7.13 1.33 -12.93
CA GLU A 67 -5.78 0.81 -13.11
C GLU A 67 -5.09 0.55 -11.77
N TRP A 68 -5.24 1.44 -10.81
CA TRP A 68 -4.69 1.28 -9.48
C TRP A 68 -5.30 0.06 -8.78
N THR A 69 -6.63 -0.06 -8.79
CA THR A 69 -7.32 -1.22 -8.22
C THR A 69 -6.86 -2.53 -8.87
N TYR A 70 -6.82 -2.57 -10.21
CA TYR A 70 -6.35 -3.76 -10.92
C TYR A 70 -4.92 -4.14 -10.55
N ASN A 71 -3.98 -3.20 -10.66
CA ASN A 71 -2.55 -3.48 -10.45
C ASN A 71 -2.24 -3.88 -9.01
N SER A 72 -2.83 -3.20 -8.02
CA SER A 72 -2.62 -3.53 -6.61
C SER A 72 -3.13 -4.93 -6.27
N ASN A 73 -4.33 -5.29 -6.72
CA ASN A 73 -4.88 -6.61 -6.47
C ASN A 73 -4.13 -7.71 -7.24
N ALA A 74 -3.68 -7.44 -8.47
CA ALA A 74 -2.92 -8.39 -9.27
C ALA A 74 -1.56 -8.76 -8.62
N ILE A 75 -0.88 -7.79 -8.01
CA ILE A 75 0.37 -8.03 -7.25
C ILE A 75 0.12 -9.00 -6.08
N GLU A 76 -1.04 -8.91 -5.44
CA GLU A 76 -1.45 -9.79 -4.34
C GLU A 76 -2.05 -11.13 -4.79
N GLY A 77 -2.06 -11.38 -6.09
CA GLY A 77 -2.47 -12.68 -6.66
C GLY A 77 -3.93 -12.76 -7.09
N ASN A 78 -4.68 -11.66 -7.09
CA ASN A 78 -6.01 -11.61 -7.69
C ASN A 78 -5.93 -11.87 -9.20
N THR A 79 -6.81 -12.70 -9.72
CA THR A 79 -6.75 -13.16 -11.13
C THR A 79 -7.70 -12.44 -12.07
N LEU A 80 -8.42 -11.41 -11.59
CA LEU A 80 -9.24 -10.56 -12.45
C LEU A 80 -8.34 -9.85 -13.49
N THR A 81 -8.75 -9.84 -14.73
CA THR A 81 -8.14 -8.98 -15.76
C THR A 81 -8.60 -7.53 -15.59
N LEU A 82 -7.91 -6.57 -16.20
CA LEU A 82 -8.32 -5.15 -16.17
C LEU A 82 -9.76 -4.94 -16.63
N LYS A 83 -10.19 -5.69 -17.68
CA LYS A 83 -11.57 -5.63 -18.18
C LYS A 83 -12.58 -6.21 -17.18
N GLU A 84 -12.24 -7.34 -16.57
CA GLU A 84 -13.09 -7.97 -15.54
C GLU A 84 -13.15 -7.11 -14.29
N THR A 85 -12.05 -6.50 -13.87
CA THR A 85 -12.04 -5.53 -12.76
C THR A 85 -13.02 -4.38 -13.03
N LYS A 86 -13.00 -3.80 -14.25
CA LYS A 86 -13.97 -2.76 -14.63
C LYS A 86 -15.41 -3.22 -14.46
N VAL A 87 -15.72 -4.42 -14.97
CA VAL A 87 -17.07 -4.99 -14.92
C VAL A 87 -17.50 -5.25 -13.45
N VAL A 88 -16.58 -5.74 -12.61
CA VAL A 88 -16.82 -5.93 -11.17
C VAL A 88 -17.11 -4.59 -10.48
N LEU A 89 -16.34 -3.54 -10.80
CA LEU A 89 -16.55 -2.20 -10.26
C LEU A 89 -17.87 -1.55 -10.72
N GLU A 90 -18.45 -2.04 -11.79
CA GLU A 90 -19.81 -1.69 -12.25
C GLU A 90 -20.92 -2.53 -11.56
N GLY A 91 -20.54 -3.42 -10.62
CA GLY A 91 -21.46 -4.23 -9.82
C GLY A 91 -21.87 -5.57 -10.49
N ILE A 92 -21.15 -6.00 -11.50
CA ILE A 92 -21.44 -7.24 -12.25
C ILE A 92 -20.45 -8.33 -11.81
N THR A 93 -20.96 -9.53 -11.53
CA THR A 93 -20.14 -10.67 -11.15
C THR A 93 -19.54 -11.38 -12.36
N ILE A 94 -18.32 -11.86 -12.22
CA ILE A 94 -17.59 -12.59 -13.26
C ILE A 94 -17.61 -14.09 -12.95
N GLY A 95 -18.09 -14.90 -13.89
CA GLY A 95 -18.06 -16.35 -13.76
C GLY A 95 -16.63 -16.91 -13.69
N GLY A 96 -16.41 -17.91 -12.83
CA GLY A 96 -15.11 -18.53 -12.65
C GLY A 96 -14.14 -17.77 -11.76
N LYS A 97 -14.56 -16.66 -11.18
CA LYS A 97 -13.81 -15.90 -10.15
C LYS A 97 -14.47 -16.06 -8.78
N THR A 98 -13.65 -16.03 -7.74
CA THR A 98 -14.14 -16.19 -6.36
C THR A 98 -14.82 -14.93 -5.86
N MET A 99 -15.68 -15.06 -4.86
CA MET A 99 -16.27 -13.89 -4.16
C MET A 99 -15.18 -13.03 -3.52
N ARG A 100 -14.10 -13.64 -3.03
CA ARG A 100 -12.97 -12.93 -2.46
C ARG A 100 -12.34 -11.98 -3.48
N GLU A 101 -12.05 -12.46 -4.70
CA GLU A 101 -11.47 -11.63 -5.75
C GLU A 101 -12.36 -10.44 -6.13
N HIS A 102 -13.69 -10.61 -6.12
CA HIS A 102 -14.62 -9.51 -6.33
C HIS A 102 -14.56 -8.49 -5.19
N LEU A 103 -14.58 -8.96 -3.94
CA LEU A 103 -14.53 -8.10 -2.76
C LEU A 103 -13.20 -7.35 -2.68
N GLU A 104 -12.08 -7.97 -3.00
CA GLU A 104 -10.77 -7.31 -3.05
C GLU A 104 -10.81 -6.09 -4.00
N ALA A 105 -11.37 -6.24 -5.20
CA ALA A 105 -11.48 -5.14 -6.14
C ALA A 105 -12.45 -4.04 -5.66
N ILE A 106 -13.63 -4.40 -5.15
CA ILE A 106 -14.64 -3.46 -4.66
C ILE A 106 -14.09 -2.69 -3.45
N ASN A 107 -13.56 -3.40 -2.47
CA ASN A 107 -13.04 -2.83 -1.25
C ASN A 107 -11.84 -1.91 -1.51
N HIS A 108 -10.96 -2.28 -2.44
CA HIS A 108 -9.82 -1.45 -2.81
C HIS A 108 -10.28 -0.12 -3.43
N LYS A 109 -11.27 -0.15 -4.32
CA LYS A 109 -11.87 1.09 -4.86
C LYS A 109 -12.46 1.96 -3.75
N GLU A 110 -13.19 1.38 -2.80
CA GLU A 110 -13.75 2.12 -1.68
C GLU A 110 -12.67 2.71 -0.77
N ALA A 111 -11.55 2.00 -0.57
CA ALA A 111 -10.40 2.52 0.17
C ALA A 111 -9.77 3.74 -0.56
N ILE A 112 -9.69 3.72 -1.89
CA ILE A 112 -9.25 4.89 -2.66
C ILE A 112 -10.21 6.07 -2.47
N GLU A 113 -11.52 5.83 -2.52
CA GLU A 113 -12.54 6.87 -2.33
C GLU A 113 -12.47 7.48 -0.92
N PHE A 114 -12.25 6.66 0.10
CA PHE A 114 -12.02 7.12 1.47
C PHE A 114 -10.76 8.01 1.57
N LEU A 115 -9.65 7.60 0.94
CA LEU A 115 -8.42 8.42 0.89
C LEU A 115 -8.64 9.76 0.19
N GLU A 116 -9.44 9.78 -0.89
CA GLU A 116 -9.77 11.03 -1.58
C GLU A 116 -10.58 12.00 -0.70
N GLU A 117 -11.45 11.48 0.15
CA GLU A 117 -12.20 12.28 1.13
C GLU A 117 -11.25 12.87 2.19
N LEU A 118 -10.35 12.07 2.75
CA LEU A 118 -9.33 12.55 3.71
C LEU A 118 -8.48 13.68 3.11
N ILE A 119 -8.07 13.54 1.84
CA ILE A 119 -7.27 14.57 1.14
C ILE A 119 -8.08 15.85 0.92
N LYS A 120 -9.37 15.75 0.56
CA LYS A 120 -10.24 16.93 0.36
C LYS A 120 -10.44 17.71 1.66
N ASP A 121 -10.57 17.01 2.77
CA ASP A 121 -10.74 17.62 4.08
C ASP A 121 -9.44 18.17 4.66
N ASN A 122 -8.33 18.00 3.94
CA ASN A 122 -6.97 18.38 4.35
C ASN A 122 -6.60 17.83 5.74
N ASN A 123 -7.09 16.65 6.05
CA ASN A 123 -6.78 15.94 7.29
C ASN A 123 -5.37 15.37 7.23
N GLU A 124 -4.68 15.41 8.36
CA GLU A 124 -3.41 14.71 8.51
C GLU A 124 -3.65 13.22 8.70
N LEU A 125 -2.76 12.39 8.16
CA LEU A 125 -2.84 10.94 8.30
C LEU A 125 -2.71 10.55 9.78
N SER A 126 -3.65 9.78 10.25
CA SER A 126 -3.68 9.25 11.62
C SER A 126 -3.64 7.72 11.66
N GLU A 127 -3.30 7.17 12.81
CA GLU A 127 -3.42 5.72 13.07
C GLU A 127 -4.86 5.22 12.85
N ALA A 128 -5.86 6.03 13.19
CA ALA A 128 -7.26 5.70 12.96
C ALA A 128 -7.58 5.57 11.47
N ASP A 129 -7.00 6.41 10.62
CA ASP A 129 -7.19 6.33 9.17
C ASP A 129 -6.57 5.06 8.59
N ILE A 130 -5.38 4.66 9.04
CA ILE A 130 -4.76 3.39 8.66
C ILE A 130 -5.64 2.21 9.03
N LYS A 131 -6.20 2.21 10.24
CA LYS A 131 -7.14 1.16 10.69
C LYS A 131 -8.43 1.17 9.89
N ASN A 132 -8.96 2.34 9.55
CA ASN A 132 -10.16 2.46 8.73
C ASN A 132 -9.92 1.92 7.31
N ILE A 133 -8.79 2.25 6.68
CA ILE A 133 -8.40 1.70 5.37
C ILE A 133 -8.30 0.17 5.46
N HIS A 134 -7.63 -0.35 6.48
CA HIS A 134 -7.53 -1.80 6.70
C HIS A 134 -8.91 -2.45 6.89
N ALA A 135 -9.82 -1.80 7.63
CA ALA A 135 -11.18 -2.27 7.81
C ALA A 135 -11.96 -2.31 6.48
N ILE A 136 -11.82 -1.29 5.65
CA ILE A 136 -12.46 -1.24 4.33
C ILE A 136 -11.93 -2.37 3.45
N VAL A 137 -10.61 -2.51 3.33
CA VAL A 137 -9.98 -3.51 2.46
C VAL A 137 -10.37 -4.93 2.84
N LEU A 138 -10.48 -5.24 4.13
CA LEU A 138 -10.80 -6.59 4.61
C LEU A 138 -12.29 -6.87 4.81
N ARG A 139 -13.17 -5.90 4.56
CA ARG A 139 -14.61 -6.06 4.77
C ARG A 139 -15.18 -7.21 3.94
N GLY A 140 -15.82 -8.17 4.62
CA GLY A 140 -16.39 -9.36 3.99
C GLY A 140 -15.35 -10.42 3.58
N ILE A 141 -14.06 -10.13 3.71
CA ILE A 141 -12.93 -11.04 3.43
C ILE A 141 -12.40 -11.64 4.73
N ASP A 142 -12.11 -10.79 5.70
CA ASP A 142 -11.66 -11.15 7.05
C ASP A 142 -12.17 -10.13 8.07
N ASN A 143 -13.43 -10.22 8.41
CA ASN A 143 -14.09 -9.28 9.33
C ASN A 143 -13.54 -9.34 10.77
N GLU A 144 -12.91 -10.45 11.14
CA GLU A 144 -12.38 -10.63 12.48
C GLU A 144 -11.13 -9.77 12.71
N ASN A 145 -10.28 -9.65 11.69
CA ASN A 145 -9.04 -8.89 11.75
C ASN A 145 -9.16 -7.47 11.13
N ALA A 146 -10.25 -7.19 10.44
CA ALA A 146 -10.48 -5.90 9.77
C ALA A 146 -10.34 -4.71 10.73
N GLY A 147 -9.45 -3.77 10.43
CA GLY A 147 -9.20 -2.58 11.23
C GLY A 147 -8.52 -2.81 12.57
N ARG A 148 -7.93 -3.97 12.78
CA ARG A 148 -7.30 -4.35 14.05
C ARG A 148 -5.84 -4.73 13.84
N TYR A 149 -5.04 -4.51 14.86
CA TYR A 149 -3.72 -5.10 14.92
C TYR A 149 -3.81 -6.58 15.25
N ARG A 150 -2.88 -7.35 14.69
CA ARG A 150 -2.75 -8.77 15.00
C ARG A 150 -2.45 -8.99 16.49
N ILE A 151 -2.97 -10.06 17.03
CA ILE A 151 -2.72 -10.49 18.41
C ILE A 151 -1.74 -11.66 18.49
N GLU A 152 -1.39 -12.24 17.33
CA GLU A 152 -0.47 -13.36 17.21
C GLU A 152 0.80 -12.95 16.47
N ASN A 153 1.92 -13.60 16.81
CA ASN A 153 3.16 -13.42 16.09
C ASN A 153 3.10 -14.09 14.73
N VAL A 154 3.66 -13.46 13.72
CA VAL A 154 3.69 -13.94 12.34
C VAL A 154 5.12 -14.11 11.87
N ILE A 155 5.32 -14.98 10.90
CA ILE A 155 6.57 -15.18 10.19
C ILE A 155 6.34 -15.05 8.69
N ILE A 156 7.30 -14.49 7.98
CA ILE A 156 7.27 -14.42 6.52
C ILE A 156 8.01 -15.64 5.99
N SER A 157 7.28 -16.55 5.35
CA SER A 157 7.86 -17.77 4.81
C SER A 157 8.95 -17.46 3.78
N GLY A 158 10.13 -18.04 3.98
CA GLY A 158 11.29 -17.83 3.09
C GLY A 158 12.06 -16.52 3.30
N ALA A 159 11.64 -15.65 4.24
CA ALA A 159 12.39 -14.46 4.61
C ALA A 159 13.25 -14.70 5.85
N SER A 160 14.39 -14.03 5.93
CA SER A 160 15.21 -13.94 7.16
C SER A 160 14.72 -12.85 8.11
N HIS A 161 13.91 -11.91 7.61
CA HIS A 161 13.29 -10.89 8.42
C HIS A 161 12.22 -11.50 9.33
N ILE A 162 12.27 -11.17 10.60
CA ILE A 162 11.26 -11.57 11.58
C ILE A 162 10.45 -10.31 11.90
N PRO A 163 9.14 -10.29 11.59
CA PRO A 163 8.27 -9.19 11.97
C PRO A 163 8.27 -8.97 13.49
N PRO A 164 8.04 -7.74 13.96
CA PRO A 164 7.97 -7.46 15.39
C PRO A 164 6.91 -8.31 16.09
N ASP A 165 7.07 -8.53 17.38
CA ASP A 165 6.05 -9.23 18.17
C ASP A 165 4.72 -8.47 18.16
N ALA A 166 3.61 -9.20 18.14
CA ALA A 166 2.27 -8.62 18.08
C ALA A 166 2.01 -7.58 19.19
N VAL A 167 2.54 -7.83 20.39
CA VAL A 167 2.35 -6.97 21.56
C VAL A 167 2.94 -5.56 21.40
N VAL A 168 3.99 -5.41 20.57
CA VAL A 168 4.65 -4.11 20.37
C VAL A 168 4.13 -3.36 19.13
N VAL A 169 3.31 -4.00 18.29
CA VAL A 169 2.79 -3.38 17.06
C VAL A 169 2.07 -2.05 17.33
N PRO A 170 1.19 -1.93 18.34
CA PRO A 170 0.53 -0.64 18.62
C PRO A 170 1.52 0.49 18.90
N GLU A 171 2.56 0.23 19.69
CA GLU A 171 3.59 1.23 20.00
C GLU A 171 4.41 1.60 18.75
N LEU A 172 4.70 0.64 17.88
CA LEU A 172 5.42 0.90 16.64
C LEU A 172 4.58 1.73 15.66
N MET A 173 3.28 1.52 15.60
CA MET A 173 2.39 2.32 14.76
C MET A 173 2.24 3.76 15.27
N GLU A 174 2.18 3.97 16.58
CA GLU A 174 2.22 5.31 17.16
C GLU A 174 3.53 6.03 16.78
N LYS A 175 4.67 5.35 16.92
CA LYS A 175 5.98 5.87 16.48
C LYS A 175 6.03 6.16 14.97
N LEU A 176 5.40 5.33 14.15
CA LEU A 176 5.34 5.54 12.71
C LEU A 176 4.63 6.86 12.37
N ILE A 177 3.48 7.14 13.00
CA ILE A 177 2.78 8.41 12.81
C ILE A 177 3.64 9.60 13.26
N TYR A 178 4.31 9.50 14.40
CA TYR A 178 5.23 10.55 14.86
C TYR A 178 6.37 10.79 13.84
N ARG A 179 7.00 9.73 13.33
CA ARG A 179 8.05 9.84 12.28
C ARG A 179 7.50 10.42 10.98
N TYR A 180 6.30 10.03 10.58
CA TYR A 180 5.65 10.59 9.40
C TYR A 180 5.53 12.10 9.49
N ASP A 181 5.15 12.63 10.65
CA ASP A 181 5.08 14.07 10.88
C ASP A 181 6.46 14.75 10.78
N GLU A 182 7.51 14.12 11.30
CA GLU A 182 8.86 14.62 11.14
C GLU A 182 9.35 14.56 9.68
N TRP A 183 9.03 13.50 8.95
CA TRP A 183 9.45 13.30 7.58
C TRP A 183 8.80 14.29 6.62
N LYS A 184 7.53 14.65 6.84
CA LYS A 184 6.82 15.65 6.03
C LYS A 184 7.56 16.99 5.99
N GLU A 185 8.19 17.36 7.09
CA GLU A 185 8.92 18.62 7.22
C GLU A 185 10.33 18.57 6.59
N LYS A 186 10.90 17.37 6.44
CA LYS A 186 12.30 17.20 6.05
C LYS A 186 12.47 16.74 4.60
N TYR A 187 11.56 15.95 4.09
CA TYR A 187 11.77 15.22 2.85
C TYR A 187 10.73 15.54 1.77
N HIS A 188 11.14 15.29 0.53
CA HIS A 188 10.22 15.37 -0.60
C HIS A 188 9.06 14.36 -0.44
N PRO A 189 7.81 14.69 -0.82
CA PRO A 189 6.64 13.81 -0.60
C PRO A 189 6.80 12.38 -1.14
N ILE A 190 7.51 12.18 -2.24
CA ILE A 190 7.80 10.84 -2.79
C ILE A 190 8.68 10.03 -1.83
N VAL A 191 9.64 10.68 -1.19
CA VAL A 191 10.50 10.03 -0.18
C VAL A 191 9.69 9.65 1.05
N VAL A 192 8.83 10.56 1.51
CA VAL A 192 7.93 10.30 2.64
C VAL A 192 7.03 9.11 2.35
N ALA A 193 6.45 9.04 1.15
CA ALA A 193 5.63 7.91 0.73
C ALA A 193 6.42 6.59 0.71
N ALA A 194 7.65 6.61 0.23
CA ALA A 194 8.53 5.44 0.21
C ALA A 194 8.92 4.97 1.62
N LEU A 195 9.21 5.91 2.53
CA LEU A 195 9.51 5.62 3.93
C LEU A 195 8.31 5.01 4.64
N LEU A 196 7.14 5.61 4.47
CA LEU A 196 5.90 5.12 5.07
C LEU A 196 5.53 3.70 4.58
N HIS A 197 5.88 3.39 3.33
CA HIS A 197 5.64 2.06 2.74
C HIS A 197 6.64 1.01 3.25
N ALA A 198 7.87 1.42 3.60
CA ALA A 198 8.94 0.50 3.98
C ALA A 198 8.91 0.09 5.46
N GLU A 199 8.31 0.92 6.33
CA GLU A 199 8.17 0.71 7.77
C GLU A 199 6.93 -0.11 8.13
#